data_09a25a8617e977a1426a7c317eb597bc
#
_entry.id   09a25a8617e977a1426a7c317eb597bc
#
_cell.length_a   1.000
_cell.length_b   1.000
_cell.length_c   1.000
_cell.angle_alpha   90.00
_cell.angle_beta   90.00
_cell.angle_gamma   90.00
#
_symmetry.space_group_name_H-M   'P 1'
#
loop_
_entity.id
_entity.type
_entity.pdbx_description
1 polymer ?
#
loop_
_entity_poly.entity_id
_entity_poly.type
_entity_poly.pdbx_seq_one_letter_code
_entity_poly.pdbx_strand_id
1 'polypeptide(L)'
;MNSGDMEFPFYTGDEIRQLSECTLCPRECGANRLIGELGYCKSDAGMNIASICIHRGEEPPVSGPEGICNVFFSGCNLSCIYCQNYEISRPCGGIRMESPGYEEALERIAGMLSGSVKAVGFVSPSHVIPQVKAIIRGLNKKGHKPITVFNTNSYDKKETIAGLDGLIDVYLPDYKYID
;
A
#
# COMPACT_ATOMS: atom_id res chain seq x y z
N MET A 1 28.17 -6.98 13.34
CA MET A 1 27.40 -7.20 12.11
C MET A 1 27.13 -5.83 11.53
N ASN A 2 27.77 -5.51 10.41
CA ASN A 2 27.58 -4.21 9.76
C ASN A 2 26.13 -4.08 9.33
N SER A 3 25.45 -3.05 9.85
CA SER A 3 24.18 -2.57 9.33
C SER A 3 24.47 -2.03 7.92
N GLY A 4 24.35 -2.90 6.91
CA GLY A 4 24.37 -2.47 5.53
C GLY A 4 23.23 -1.49 5.32
N ASP A 5 23.55 -0.30 4.87
CA ASP A 5 22.59 0.71 4.47
C ASP A 5 21.62 0.05 3.49
N MET A 6 20.39 -0.18 3.93
CA MET A 6 19.32 -0.69 3.06
C MET A 6 18.96 0.49 2.17
N GLU A 7 19.52 0.51 0.97
CA GLU A 7 19.27 1.53 -0.02
C GLU A 7 17.87 1.32 -0.60
N PHE A 8 16.99 2.29 -0.42
CA PHE A 8 15.64 2.31 -1.00
C PHE A 8 15.56 3.30 -2.17
N PRO A 9 16.18 2.99 -3.32
CA PRO A 9 16.37 3.96 -4.43
C PRO A 9 15.05 4.35 -5.13
N PHE A 10 13.97 3.66 -4.83
CA PHE A 10 12.64 3.93 -5.37
C PHE A 10 11.84 4.95 -4.57
N TYR A 11 12.31 5.35 -3.38
CA TYR A 11 11.70 6.44 -2.61
C TYR A 11 12.32 7.79 -2.94
N THR A 12 11.50 8.83 -2.86
CA THR A 12 11.96 10.22 -2.89
C THR A 12 12.53 10.64 -1.54
N GLY A 13 13.28 11.75 -1.51
CA GLY A 13 13.78 12.29 -0.24
C GLY A 13 12.69 12.61 0.78
N ASP A 14 11.51 13.05 0.33
CA ASP A 14 10.36 13.31 1.19
C ASP A 14 9.80 12.02 1.80
N GLU A 15 9.70 10.97 1.00
CA GLU A 15 9.25 9.64 1.45
C GLU A 15 10.24 9.01 2.43
N ILE A 16 11.54 9.17 2.21
CA ILE A 16 12.57 8.75 3.15
C ILE A 16 12.40 9.49 4.50
N ARG A 17 12.17 10.81 4.49
CA ARG A 17 11.90 11.56 5.72
C ARG A 17 10.64 11.08 6.44
N GLN A 18 9.57 10.81 5.71
CA GLN A 18 8.34 10.26 6.28
C GLN A 18 8.52 8.85 6.86
N LEU A 19 9.43 8.04 6.32
CA LEU A 19 9.74 6.70 6.82
C LEU A 19 10.73 6.71 7.98
N SER A 20 11.60 7.73 8.09
CA SER A 20 12.55 7.85 9.20
C SER A 20 11.90 8.25 10.53
N GLU A 21 10.76 8.94 10.49
CA GLU A 21 9.94 9.29 11.64
C GLU A 21 8.46 9.25 11.23
N CYS A 22 7.84 8.08 11.38
CA CYS A 22 6.56 7.79 10.75
C CYS A 22 5.38 8.51 11.41
N THR A 23 4.82 9.49 10.71
CA THR A 23 3.59 10.21 11.08
C THR A 23 2.52 10.13 9.97
N LEU A 24 2.58 9.11 9.11
CA LEU A 24 1.75 8.96 7.91
C LEU A 24 0.25 8.84 8.19
N CYS A 25 -0.14 8.31 9.33
CA CYS A 25 -1.53 8.13 9.73
C CYS A 25 -1.80 8.70 11.12
N PRO A 26 -3.07 8.79 11.58
CA PRO A 26 -3.40 9.35 12.89
C PRO A 26 -2.78 8.64 14.10
N ARG A 27 -2.12 7.48 13.92
CA ARG A 27 -1.36 6.81 14.99
C ARG A 27 -0.07 7.53 15.38
N GLU A 28 0.55 8.26 14.45
CA GLU A 28 1.75 9.07 14.68
C GLU A 28 2.81 8.39 15.55
N CYS A 29 3.10 7.12 15.26
CA CYS A 29 3.91 6.27 16.13
C CYS A 29 5.41 6.63 16.14
N GLY A 30 5.89 7.52 15.25
CA GLY A 30 7.27 7.99 15.21
C GLY A 30 8.32 6.93 14.82
N ALA A 31 7.91 5.72 14.47
CA ALA A 31 8.83 4.63 14.19
C ALA A 31 9.76 4.95 13.01
N ASN A 32 11.05 4.66 13.16
CA ASN A 32 12.02 4.71 12.08
C ASN A 32 11.96 3.41 11.26
N ARG A 33 11.13 3.43 10.24
CA ARG A 33 10.84 2.26 9.39
C ARG A 33 12.03 1.87 8.49
N LEU A 34 12.96 2.80 8.23
CA LEU A 34 14.14 2.55 7.40
C LEU A 34 15.12 1.56 8.06
N ILE A 35 15.19 1.56 9.38
CA ILE A 35 16.01 0.62 10.14
C ILE A 35 15.24 -0.60 10.65
N GLY A 36 14.03 -0.81 10.13
CA GLY A 36 13.19 -1.95 10.49
C GLY A 36 12.40 -1.79 11.80
N GLU A 37 12.32 -0.57 12.37
CA GLU A 37 11.47 -0.32 13.52
C GLU A 37 9.99 -0.40 13.11
N LEU A 38 9.20 -1.13 13.90
CA LEU A 38 7.80 -1.41 13.62
C LEU A 38 6.90 -0.57 14.52
N GLY A 39 6.09 0.27 13.90
CA GLY A 39 5.04 1.00 14.59
C GLY A 39 3.77 0.15 14.83
N TYR A 40 2.65 0.81 15.09
CA TYR A 40 1.35 0.17 15.32
C TYR A 40 0.95 -0.79 14.19
N CYS A 41 1.14 -0.39 12.93
CA CYS A 41 0.77 -1.17 11.75
C CYS A 41 1.67 -2.38 11.47
N LYS A 42 2.79 -2.52 12.18
CA LYS A 42 3.78 -3.60 11.99
C LYS A 42 4.44 -3.63 10.61
N SER A 43 4.49 -2.48 9.93
CA SER A 43 5.13 -2.34 8.62
C SER A 43 6.44 -1.55 8.73
N ASP A 44 7.45 -1.96 7.99
CA ASP A 44 8.73 -1.25 7.81
C ASP A 44 8.76 -0.48 6.49
N ALA A 45 9.96 -0.11 6.01
CA ALA A 45 10.17 0.57 4.74
C ALA A 45 10.14 -0.37 3.51
N GLY A 46 10.04 -1.69 3.68
CA GLY A 46 9.84 -2.64 2.56
C GLY A 46 8.48 -2.47 1.90
N MET A 47 8.22 -3.23 0.85
CA MET A 47 6.93 -3.14 0.13
C MET A 47 5.74 -3.58 0.97
N ASN A 48 5.93 -4.49 1.91
CA ASN A 48 4.88 -4.99 2.81
C ASN A 48 3.64 -5.53 2.06
N ILE A 49 3.84 -6.12 0.89
CA ILE A 49 2.78 -6.67 0.06
C ILE A 49 2.50 -8.11 0.49
N ALA A 50 1.25 -8.40 0.84
CA ALA A 50 0.78 -9.73 1.18
C ALA A 50 0.27 -10.49 -0.06
N SER A 51 -0.40 -9.81 -0.99
CA SER A 51 -0.94 -10.42 -2.20
C SER A 51 -1.09 -9.41 -3.33
N ILE A 52 -0.91 -9.90 -4.56
CA ILE A 52 -1.25 -9.19 -5.79
C ILE A 52 -2.10 -10.15 -6.61
N CYS A 53 -3.35 -9.79 -6.88
CA CYS A 53 -4.29 -10.67 -7.59
C CYS A 53 -5.32 -9.87 -8.40
N ILE A 54 -5.92 -10.53 -9.40
CA ILE A 54 -7.08 -9.97 -10.10
C ILE A 54 -8.32 -10.23 -9.25
N HIS A 55 -9.02 -9.17 -8.87
CA HIS A 55 -10.26 -9.20 -8.12
C HIS A 55 -11.43 -8.77 -9.01
N ARG A 56 -12.54 -9.55 -8.96
CA ARG A 56 -13.73 -9.33 -9.79
C ARG A 56 -14.97 -8.97 -8.97
N GLY A 57 -14.77 -8.63 -7.70
CA GLY A 57 -15.85 -8.32 -6.74
C GLY A 57 -15.93 -6.85 -6.34
N GLU A 58 -15.14 -5.96 -6.98
CA GLU A 58 -15.27 -4.51 -6.78
C GLU A 58 -16.51 -3.97 -7.51
N GLU A 59 -16.89 -2.72 -7.22
CA GLU A 59 -18.00 -2.06 -7.89
C GLU A 59 -17.81 -2.08 -9.42
N PRO A 60 -18.87 -2.43 -10.18
CA PRO A 60 -18.77 -2.59 -11.63
C PRO A 60 -18.16 -1.40 -12.38
N PRO A 61 -18.38 -0.12 -11.99
CA PRO A 61 -17.74 1.01 -12.66
C PRO A 61 -16.22 1.04 -12.49
N VAL A 62 -15.69 0.40 -11.45
CA VAL A 62 -14.26 0.37 -11.11
C VAL A 62 -13.57 -0.85 -11.69
N SER A 63 -14.17 -2.04 -11.52
CA SER A 63 -13.56 -3.30 -11.93
C SER A 63 -13.82 -3.67 -13.39
N GLY A 64 -14.96 -3.25 -13.94
CA GLY A 64 -15.43 -3.75 -15.25
C GLY A 64 -15.55 -5.29 -15.25
N PRO A 65 -15.74 -5.91 -16.43
CA PRO A 65 -15.88 -7.37 -16.55
C PRO A 65 -14.57 -8.13 -16.30
N GLU A 66 -13.42 -7.48 -16.48
CA GLU A 66 -12.10 -8.13 -16.39
C GLU A 66 -11.53 -8.12 -14.97
N GLY A 67 -12.11 -7.31 -14.09
CA GLY A 67 -11.64 -7.12 -12.73
C GLY A 67 -10.55 -6.05 -12.61
N ILE A 68 -10.03 -5.92 -11.42
CA ILE A 68 -8.99 -4.97 -11.03
C ILE A 68 -7.78 -5.71 -10.45
N CYS A 69 -6.58 -5.25 -10.73
CA CYS A 69 -5.37 -5.75 -10.08
C CYS A 69 -5.28 -5.17 -8.66
N ASN A 70 -5.71 -5.94 -7.66
CA ASN A 70 -5.64 -5.51 -6.26
C ASN A 70 -4.30 -5.88 -5.63
N VAL A 71 -3.70 -4.88 -4.95
CA VAL A 71 -2.51 -5.00 -4.14
C VAL A 71 -2.93 -4.93 -2.67
N PHE A 72 -2.81 -6.06 -1.97
CA PHE A 72 -3.08 -6.17 -0.54
C PHE A 72 -1.78 -6.02 0.23
N PHE A 73 -1.78 -5.17 1.24
CA PHE A 73 -0.63 -4.96 2.11
C PHE A 73 -0.77 -5.71 3.43
N SER A 74 0.36 -6.14 3.99
CA SER A 74 0.42 -6.71 5.33
C SER A 74 0.40 -5.61 6.38
N GLY A 75 -0.21 -5.89 7.54
CA GLY A 75 -0.39 -4.90 8.59
C GLY A 75 -1.57 -3.97 8.35
N CYS A 76 -1.89 -3.14 9.33
CA CYS A 76 -2.97 -2.16 9.22
C CYS A 76 -2.90 -1.13 10.36
N ASN A 77 -3.20 0.14 10.05
CA ASN A 77 -3.26 1.21 11.05
C ASN A 77 -4.53 1.18 11.91
N LEU A 78 -5.55 0.40 11.53
CA LEU A 78 -6.85 0.36 12.22
C LEU A 78 -7.04 -0.90 13.07
N SER A 79 -6.72 -2.10 12.53
CA SER A 79 -6.83 -3.39 13.22
C SER A 79 -8.23 -3.73 13.74
N CYS A 80 -9.27 -3.60 12.89
CA CYS A 80 -10.66 -3.87 13.25
C CYS A 80 -10.88 -5.31 13.74
N ILE A 81 -11.69 -5.51 14.78
CA ILE A 81 -11.96 -6.84 15.36
C ILE A 81 -12.71 -7.77 14.38
N TYR A 82 -13.48 -7.19 13.46
CA TYR A 82 -14.28 -7.88 12.43
C TYR A 82 -13.59 -7.88 11.04
N CYS A 83 -12.27 -7.71 10.99
CA CYS A 83 -11.55 -7.60 9.72
C CYS A 83 -11.66 -8.88 8.89
N GLN A 84 -12.16 -8.78 7.65
CA GLN A 84 -12.22 -9.90 6.70
C GLN A 84 -10.82 -10.41 6.32
N ASN A 85 -9.84 -9.49 6.29
CA ASN A 85 -8.45 -9.77 5.92
C ASN A 85 -7.55 -9.89 7.18
N TYR A 86 -8.07 -10.45 8.29
CA TYR A 86 -7.36 -10.47 9.57
C TYR A 86 -6.01 -11.18 9.49
N GLU A 87 -5.88 -12.20 8.65
CA GLU A 87 -4.66 -12.99 8.47
C GLU A 87 -3.47 -12.15 7.99
N ILE A 88 -3.73 -11.18 7.09
CA ILE A 88 -2.71 -10.29 6.55
C ILE A 88 -2.62 -8.96 7.32
N SER A 89 -3.74 -8.46 7.85
CA SER A 89 -3.77 -7.19 8.59
C SER A 89 -3.21 -7.30 10.01
N ARG A 90 -3.20 -8.50 10.58
CA ARG A 90 -2.68 -8.83 11.91
C ARG A 90 -1.89 -10.14 11.85
N PRO A 91 -0.73 -10.16 11.22
CA PRO A 91 0.05 -11.40 11.16
C PRO A 91 0.33 -11.91 12.58
N CYS A 92 -0.29 -13.05 12.93
CA CYS A 92 -0.15 -13.68 14.23
C CYS A 92 1.24 -14.32 14.37
N GLY A 93 1.80 -14.28 15.57
CA GLY A 93 3.01 -15.03 15.92
C GLY A 93 4.31 -14.45 15.37
N GLY A 94 4.31 -13.18 14.90
CA GLY A 94 5.53 -12.57 14.37
C GLY A 94 5.99 -13.15 13.02
N ILE A 95 5.17 -13.98 12.39
CA ILE A 95 5.43 -14.49 11.04
C ILE A 95 5.22 -13.33 10.08
N ARG A 96 6.33 -12.78 9.60
CA ARG A 96 6.32 -11.81 8.53
C ARG A 96 6.04 -12.57 7.23
N MET A 97 4.97 -12.22 6.53
CA MET A 97 4.73 -12.75 5.19
C MET A 97 5.89 -12.31 4.30
N GLU A 98 6.42 -13.24 3.49
CA GLU A 98 7.38 -12.85 2.46
C GLU A 98 6.70 -11.85 1.52
N SER A 99 7.27 -10.66 1.49
CA SER A 99 6.82 -9.60 0.59
C SER A 99 7.73 -9.57 -0.63
N PRO A 100 7.18 -9.45 -1.84
CA PRO A 100 8.01 -9.26 -3.02
C PRO A 100 8.84 -8.00 -2.89
N GLY A 101 10.03 -8.00 -3.48
CA GLY A 101 10.82 -6.78 -3.65
C GLY A 101 10.12 -5.79 -4.58
N TYR A 102 10.64 -4.56 -4.64
CA TYR A 102 10.03 -3.48 -5.44
C TYR A 102 9.89 -3.85 -6.92
N GLU A 103 10.97 -4.31 -7.56
CA GLU A 103 10.94 -4.66 -9.00
C GLU A 103 10.02 -5.85 -9.27
N GLU A 104 10.07 -6.88 -8.44
CA GLU A 104 9.18 -8.04 -8.56
C GLU A 104 7.71 -7.63 -8.45
N ALA A 105 7.36 -6.76 -7.49
CA ALA A 105 6.01 -6.24 -7.36
C ALA A 105 5.55 -5.51 -8.64
N LEU A 106 6.42 -4.65 -9.20
CA LEU A 106 6.12 -3.95 -10.44
C LEU A 106 5.92 -4.90 -11.62
N GLU A 107 6.76 -5.93 -11.75
CA GLU A 107 6.63 -6.92 -12.83
C GLU A 107 5.34 -7.72 -12.72
N ARG A 108 4.96 -8.14 -11.53
CA ARG A 108 3.70 -8.85 -11.28
C ARG A 108 2.49 -7.99 -11.63
N ILE A 109 2.46 -6.72 -11.18
CA ILE A 109 1.37 -5.80 -11.49
C ILE A 109 1.34 -5.49 -12.98
N ALA A 110 2.48 -5.16 -13.59
CA ALA A 110 2.59 -4.86 -15.02
C ALA A 110 2.15 -6.03 -15.89
N GLY A 111 2.48 -7.27 -15.50
CA GLY A 111 2.02 -8.48 -16.17
C GLY A 111 0.48 -8.59 -16.21
N MET A 112 -0.20 -8.25 -15.11
CA MET A 112 -1.67 -8.24 -15.06
C MET A 112 -2.26 -7.10 -15.89
N LEU A 113 -1.64 -5.91 -15.87
CA LEU A 113 -2.08 -4.74 -16.64
C LEU A 113 -1.83 -4.89 -18.16
N SER A 114 -0.89 -5.72 -18.57
CA SER A 114 -0.61 -6.00 -19.99
C SER A 114 -1.72 -6.81 -20.66
N GLY A 115 -2.62 -7.42 -19.88
CA GLY A 115 -3.83 -8.07 -20.33
C GLY A 115 -5.00 -7.10 -20.51
N SER A 116 -6.18 -7.57 -20.16
CA SER A 116 -7.43 -6.78 -20.25
C SER A 116 -7.71 -5.88 -19.03
N VAL A 117 -7.01 -6.08 -17.94
CA VAL A 117 -7.16 -5.31 -16.69
C VAL A 117 -6.67 -3.88 -16.88
N LYS A 118 -7.50 -2.90 -16.52
CA LYS A 118 -7.23 -1.46 -16.73
C LYS A 118 -6.93 -0.68 -15.45
N ALA A 119 -7.16 -1.28 -14.30
CA ALA A 119 -7.04 -0.60 -13.02
C ALA A 119 -6.14 -1.36 -12.05
N VAL A 120 -5.49 -0.60 -11.17
CA VAL A 120 -4.78 -1.11 -10.00
C VAL A 120 -5.43 -0.56 -8.73
N GLY A 121 -5.82 -1.45 -7.83
CA GLY A 121 -6.40 -1.13 -6.54
C GLY A 121 -5.41 -1.35 -5.40
N PHE A 122 -5.34 -0.41 -4.49
CA PHE A 122 -4.56 -0.51 -3.26
C PHE A 122 -5.51 -0.68 -2.10
N VAL A 123 -5.47 -1.85 -1.44
CA VAL A 123 -6.44 -2.20 -0.41
C VAL A 123 -5.91 -1.85 0.98
N SER A 124 -6.64 -0.97 1.67
CA SER A 124 -6.32 -0.42 3.00
C SER A 124 -4.87 0.10 3.12
N PRO A 125 -4.40 0.94 2.18
CA PRO A 125 -2.99 1.31 2.07
C PRO A 125 -2.58 2.49 2.96
N SER A 126 -3.44 2.98 3.84
CA SER A 126 -3.24 4.18 4.69
C SER A 126 -1.91 4.20 5.48
N HIS A 127 -1.34 3.02 5.74
CA HIS A 127 -0.09 2.88 6.49
C HIS A 127 1.16 2.70 5.59
N VAL A 128 0.97 2.61 4.27
CA VAL A 128 2.03 2.33 3.28
C VAL A 128 2.00 3.29 2.09
N ILE A 129 1.69 4.55 2.35
CA ILE A 129 1.59 5.60 1.32
C ILE A 129 2.87 5.78 0.48
N PRO A 130 4.09 5.79 1.05
CA PRO A 130 5.32 5.86 0.27
C PRO A 130 5.45 4.69 -0.71
N GLN A 131 5.06 3.48 -0.30
CA GLN A 131 5.06 2.28 -1.13
C GLN A 131 4.08 2.43 -2.31
N VAL A 132 2.86 2.89 -2.05
CA VAL A 132 1.85 3.17 -3.09
C VAL A 132 2.39 4.16 -4.12
N LYS A 133 2.93 5.29 -3.66
CA LYS A 133 3.53 6.31 -4.54
C LYS A 133 4.68 5.74 -5.37
N ALA A 134 5.55 4.94 -4.77
CA ALA A 134 6.66 4.29 -5.46
C ALA A 134 6.17 3.33 -6.55
N ILE A 135 5.15 2.51 -6.26
CA ILE A 135 4.55 1.58 -7.23
C ILE A 135 3.96 2.35 -8.41
N ILE A 136 3.15 3.39 -8.16
CA ILE A 136 2.54 4.19 -9.24
C ILE A 136 3.62 4.82 -10.12
N ARG A 137 4.66 5.41 -9.53
CA ARG A 137 5.79 5.97 -10.29
C ARG A 137 6.53 4.93 -11.12
N GLY A 138 6.74 3.74 -10.55
CA GLY A 138 7.40 2.64 -11.22
C GLY A 138 6.61 2.12 -12.41
N LEU A 139 5.30 1.95 -12.26
CA LEU A 139 4.40 1.56 -13.34
C LEU A 139 4.40 2.61 -14.46
N ASN A 140 4.33 3.90 -14.12
CA ASN A 140 4.39 4.99 -15.09
C ASN A 140 5.71 4.99 -15.88
N LYS A 141 6.85 4.74 -15.20
CA LYS A 141 8.17 4.62 -15.86
C LYS A 141 8.23 3.43 -16.81
N LYS A 142 7.53 2.33 -16.50
CA LYS A 142 7.41 1.15 -17.37
C LYS A 142 6.36 1.35 -18.51
N GLY A 143 5.73 2.52 -18.62
CA GLY A 143 4.75 2.85 -19.65
C GLY A 143 3.31 2.42 -19.33
N HIS A 144 3.05 1.89 -18.15
CA HIS A 144 1.70 1.55 -17.69
C HIS A 144 1.07 2.76 -16.99
N LYS A 145 -0.14 3.13 -17.42
CA LYS A 145 -0.93 4.21 -16.79
C LYS A 145 -2.32 3.65 -16.44
N PRO A 146 -2.41 2.77 -15.45
CA PRO A 146 -3.68 2.21 -15.03
C PRO A 146 -4.53 3.28 -14.34
N ILE A 147 -5.85 3.07 -14.30
CA ILE A 147 -6.73 3.75 -13.34
C ILE A 147 -6.28 3.33 -11.95
N THR A 148 -5.98 4.29 -11.08
CA THR A 148 -5.50 4.05 -9.73
C THR A 148 -6.64 4.17 -8.72
N VAL A 149 -6.85 3.13 -7.92
CA VAL A 149 -7.94 3.05 -6.94
C VAL A 149 -7.38 2.93 -5.54
N PHE A 150 -7.82 3.79 -4.65
CA PHE A 150 -7.43 3.83 -3.24
C PHE A 150 -8.62 3.41 -2.38
N ASN A 151 -8.65 2.11 -2.01
CA ASN A 151 -9.68 1.57 -1.12
C ASN A 151 -9.22 1.79 0.32
N THR A 152 -9.64 2.91 0.92
CA THR A 152 -9.21 3.32 2.25
C THR A 152 -10.13 2.83 3.35
N ASN A 153 -9.57 2.55 4.53
CA ASN A 153 -10.33 2.30 5.76
C ASN A 153 -10.78 3.59 6.47
N SER A 154 -10.63 4.74 5.82
CA SER A 154 -11.01 6.09 6.28
C SER A 154 -10.33 6.58 7.57
N TYR A 155 -9.27 5.88 8.04
CA TYR A 155 -8.45 6.32 9.16
C TYR A 155 -7.15 6.96 8.63
N ASP A 156 -7.33 8.04 7.89
CA ASP A 156 -6.29 8.77 7.20
C ASP A 156 -6.11 10.18 7.74
N LYS A 157 -4.93 10.76 7.57
CA LYS A 157 -4.70 12.19 7.80
C LYS A 157 -5.05 12.97 6.54
N LYS A 158 -5.64 14.14 6.72
CA LYS A 158 -6.01 15.05 5.61
C LYS A 158 -4.80 15.39 4.73
N GLU A 159 -3.66 15.66 5.35
CA GLU A 159 -2.41 16.02 4.66
C GLU A 159 -1.88 14.84 3.84
N THR A 160 -2.03 13.64 4.36
CA THR A 160 -1.61 12.41 3.66
C THR A 160 -2.45 12.16 2.42
N ILE A 161 -3.78 12.32 2.53
CA ILE A 161 -4.69 12.20 1.38
C ILE A 161 -4.44 13.32 0.37
N ALA A 162 -4.28 14.58 0.82
CA ALA A 162 -3.95 15.69 -0.06
C ALA A 162 -2.65 15.46 -0.85
N GLY A 163 -1.67 14.77 -0.24
CA GLY A 163 -0.43 14.38 -0.90
C GLY A 163 -0.57 13.28 -1.95
N LEU A 164 -1.76 12.74 -2.18
CA LEU A 164 -2.09 11.78 -3.25
C LEU A 164 -2.77 12.45 -4.46
N ASP A 165 -2.99 13.76 -4.41
CA ASP A 165 -3.60 14.50 -5.51
C ASP A 165 -2.82 14.28 -6.82
N GLY A 166 -3.55 14.03 -7.91
CA GLY A 166 -2.99 13.69 -9.22
C GLY A 166 -2.31 12.30 -9.32
N LEU A 167 -2.34 11.49 -8.26
CA LEU A 167 -1.82 10.12 -8.25
C LEU A 167 -2.92 9.07 -8.15
N ILE A 168 -4.04 9.39 -7.54
CA ILE A 168 -5.19 8.50 -7.35
C ILE A 168 -6.39 9.04 -8.12
N ASP A 169 -6.97 8.20 -8.98
CA ASP A 169 -8.13 8.53 -9.80
C ASP A 169 -9.45 8.29 -9.07
N VAL A 170 -9.52 7.24 -8.24
CA VAL A 170 -10.75 6.82 -7.55
C VAL A 170 -10.47 6.52 -6.08
N TYR A 171 -11.30 7.06 -5.20
CA TYR A 171 -11.29 6.73 -3.77
C TYR A 171 -12.53 5.92 -3.43
N LEU A 172 -12.33 4.79 -2.74
CA LEU A 172 -13.39 3.96 -2.17
C LEU A 172 -13.26 4.03 -0.64
N PRO A 173 -13.96 4.97 0.03
CA PRO A 173 -13.83 5.15 1.47
C PRO A 173 -14.73 4.15 2.22
N ASP A 174 -14.12 3.29 2.99
CA ASP A 174 -14.76 2.34 3.87
C ASP A 174 -14.88 2.93 5.29
N TYR A 175 -16.04 3.43 5.66
CA TYR A 175 -16.24 4.06 6.95
C TYR A 175 -16.47 3.00 8.05
N LYS A 176 -15.42 2.73 8.84
CA LYS A 176 -15.42 1.60 9.80
C LYS A 176 -15.99 1.96 11.17
N TYR A 177 -15.97 3.24 11.56
CA TYR A 177 -16.41 3.72 12.87
C TYR A 177 -17.13 5.05 12.76
N ILE A 178 -18.15 5.22 13.63
CA ILE A 178 -18.79 6.49 13.94
C ILE A 178 -18.74 6.61 15.46
N ASP A 179 -18.14 7.70 15.97
CA ASP A 179 -18.16 8.05 17.39
C ASP A 179 -19.50 8.73 17.75
#